data_7ebf4419c31253c1273dad898d92ed6e
#
_entry.id   7ebf4419c31253c1273dad898d92ed6e
#
_cell.length_a   1.000
_cell.length_b   1.000
_cell.length_c   1.000
_cell.angle_alpha   90.00
_cell.angle_beta   90.00
_cell.angle_gamma   90.00
#
_symmetry.space_group_name_H-M   'P 1'
#
loop_
_entity.id
_entity.type
_entity.pdbx_description
1 polymer ?
#
loop_
_entity_poly.entity_id
_entity_poly.type
_entity_poly.pdbx_seq_one_letter_code
_entity_poly.pdbx_strand_id
1 'polypeptide(L)'
;MVLSLLRQEWKPLFYILSGSFIYSAGFNLFILPCDLYSGGFLGLAQLLLKGFHAAIPAAASLPLDNGTVYFLLNLPLLILGYRAFGLPFIIKTILCVGVYSFFLSAIPIPDVPYLPEEVASCIAGGVICGIGAGITLLSKGSGGGEEILGLLLMKKYHSFSIGKLANFTNTFIFGACLYLFDLSTTVYSIFFTVIYFVVLDRIHLQNITMTMLIITKKDGMEQLIFDLVHRGCTTMGGIGAYTGEKVHVLLTVVSKEEAMTLRPALSAKDPDVFIIEDESVSIRGNFQKRL
;
A
#
# COMPACT_ATOMS: atom_id res chain seq x y z
N MET A 1 20.97 16.75 15.67
CA MET A 1 19.90 17.00 14.71
C MET A 1 19.89 15.98 13.53
N VAL A 2 20.97 15.83 12.74
CA VAL A 2 21.02 14.84 11.65
C VAL A 2 20.95 13.41 12.15
N LEU A 3 21.69 13.04 13.20
CA LEU A 3 21.68 11.71 13.81
C LEU A 3 20.33 11.35 14.49
N SER A 4 19.60 12.32 15.02
CA SER A 4 18.26 12.08 15.59
C SER A 4 17.21 11.88 14.50
N LEU A 5 17.32 12.59 13.38
CA LEU A 5 16.50 12.38 12.18
C LEU A 5 16.77 11.00 11.56
N LEU A 6 18.03 10.59 11.43
CA LEU A 6 18.40 9.26 10.96
C LEU A 6 17.90 8.14 11.89
N ARG A 7 17.92 8.39 13.20
CA ARG A 7 17.42 7.41 14.19
C ARG A 7 15.88 7.28 14.16
N GLN A 8 15.17 8.30 13.72
CA GLN A 8 13.71 8.30 13.60
C GLN A 8 13.23 7.77 12.23
N GLU A 9 14.07 7.91 11.18
CA GLU A 9 13.73 7.52 9.80
C GLU A 9 14.34 6.17 9.36
N TRP A 10 15.11 5.47 10.22
CA TRP A 10 15.71 4.18 9.83
C TRP A 10 14.67 3.09 9.51
N LYS A 11 13.53 3.07 10.24
CA LYS A 11 12.46 2.11 10.00
C LYS A 11 11.80 2.31 8.64
N PRO A 12 11.35 3.53 8.26
CA PRO A 12 10.86 3.79 6.91
C PRO A 12 11.86 3.42 5.82
N LEU A 13 13.15 3.75 5.98
CA LEU A 13 14.20 3.40 5.04
C LEU A 13 14.35 1.88 4.89
N PHE A 14 14.33 1.15 5.99
CA PHE A 14 14.39 -0.31 5.98
C PHE A 14 13.18 -0.90 5.25
N TYR A 15 11.97 -0.39 5.49
CA TYR A 15 10.77 -0.84 4.80
C TYR A 15 10.83 -0.55 3.29
N ILE A 16 11.33 0.61 2.88
CA ILE A 16 11.50 0.94 1.47
C ILE A 16 12.48 -0.02 0.81
N LEU A 17 13.67 -0.20 1.39
CA LEU A 17 14.72 -1.04 0.81
C LEU A 17 14.29 -2.52 0.75
N SER A 18 13.84 -3.08 1.88
CA SER A 18 13.45 -4.49 1.94
C SER A 18 12.20 -4.78 1.11
N GLY A 19 11.19 -3.94 1.20
CA GLY A 19 9.95 -4.11 0.45
C GLY A 19 10.14 -3.99 -1.05
N SER A 20 10.90 -2.98 -1.52
CA SER A 20 11.21 -2.81 -2.94
C SER A 20 12.07 -3.96 -3.48
N PHE A 21 13.04 -4.45 -2.70
CA PHE A 21 13.85 -5.61 -3.08
C PHE A 21 12.99 -6.87 -3.24
N ILE A 22 12.15 -7.16 -2.22
CA ILE A 22 11.26 -8.34 -2.23
C ILE A 22 10.31 -8.29 -3.42
N TYR A 23 9.68 -7.14 -3.66
CA TYR A 23 8.79 -6.97 -4.82
C TYR A 23 9.52 -7.21 -6.13
N SER A 24 10.62 -6.49 -6.36
CA SER A 24 11.36 -6.56 -7.61
C SER A 24 11.93 -7.96 -7.85
N ALA A 25 12.37 -8.65 -6.80
CA ALA A 25 12.79 -10.05 -6.89
C ALA A 25 11.61 -10.95 -7.29
N GLY A 26 10.46 -10.84 -6.62
CA GLY A 26 9.25 -11.60 -6.98
C GLY A 26 8.83 -11.36 -8.42
N PHE A 27 8.86 -10.11 -8.86
CA PHE A 27 8.45 -9.73 -10.21
C PHE A 27 9.42 -10.21 -11.29
N ASN A 28 10.72 -9.94 -11.12
CA ASN A 28 11.73 -10.30 -12.11
C ASN A 28 12.01 -11.82 -12.18
N LEU A 29 11.86 -12.55 -11.07
CA LEU A 29 12.19 -13.98 -11.02
C LEU A 29 11.01 -14.88 -11.39
N PHE A 30 9.76 -14.43 -11.18
CA PHE A 30 8.57 -15.28 -11.38
C PHE A 30 7.61 -14.78 -12.46
N ILE A 31 7.47 -13.46 -12.64
CA ILE A 31 6.44 -12.89 -13.50
C ILE A 31 7.00 -12.58 -14.90
N LEU A 32 8.12 -11.85 -14.94
CA LEU A 32 8.73 -11.48 -16.23
C LEU A 32 9.19 -12.67 -17.07
N PRO A 33 9.76 -13.76 -16.50
CA PRO A 33 10.16 -14.91 -17.32
C PRO A 33 8.99 -15.66 -17.97
N CYS A 34 7.77 -15.44 -17.47
CA CYS A 34 6.55 -16.00 -18.06
C CYS A 34 5.88 -15.03 -19.05
N ASP A 35 6.52 -13.94 -19.44
CA ASP A 35 5.95 -12.86 -20.28
C ASP A 35 4.63 -12.29 -19.73
N LEU A 36 4.44 -12.29 -18.40
CA LEU A 36 3.23 -11.80 -17.74
C LEU A 36 3.33 -10.32 -17.40
N TYR A 37 2.19 -9.68 -17.38
CA TYR A 37 2.07 -8.23 -17.14
C TYR A 37 1.52 -7.92 -15.76
N SER A 38 2.07 -6.86 -15.14
CA SER A 38 1.52 -6.31 -13.91
C SER A 38 0.32 -5.43 -14.18
N GLY A 39 -0.47 -5.15 -13.14
CA GLY A 39 -1.39 -4.03 -13.15
C GLY A 39 -0.68 -2.69 -12.90
N GLY A 40 -1.44 -1.60 -12.98
CA GLY A 40 -1.00 -0.28 -12.61
C GLY A 40 0.09 0.32 -13.51
N PHE A 41 0.85 1.25 -12.94
CA PHE A 41 1.89 1.97 -13.70
C PHE A 41 3.06 1.09 -14.14
N LEU A 42 3.34 -0.02 -13.44
CA LEU A 42 4.36 -0.96 -13.89
C LEU A 42 3.90 -1.73 -15.13
N GLY A 43 2.64 -2.17 -15.17
CA GLY A 43 2.06 -2.77 -16.37
C GLY A 43 2.02 -1.81 -17.56
N LEU A 44 1.73 -0.52 -17.29
CA LEU A 44 1.83 0.52 -18.32
C LEU A 44 3.28 0.68 -18.81
N ALA A 45 4.28 0.65 -17.92
CA ALA A 45 5.70 0.69 -18.30
C ALA A 45 6.09 -0.48 -19.17
N GLN A 46 5.64 -1.71 -18.84
CA GLN A 46 5.88 -2.91 -19.65
C GLN A 46 5.28 -2.78 -21.07
N LEU A 47 4.02 -2.35 -21.16
CA LEU A 47 3.36 -2.16 -22.46
C LEU A 47 4.05 -1.10 -23.31
N LEU A 48 4.43 0.03 -22.70
CA LEU A 48 5.16 1.09 -23.38
C LEU A 48 6.54 0.62 -23.87
N LEU A 49 7.29 -0.09 -23.02
CA LEU A 49 8.59 -0.64 -23.40
C LEU A 49 8.47 -1.63 -24.55
N LYS A 50 7.52 -2.55 -24.49
CA LYS A 50 7.25 -3.54 -25.55
C LYS A 50 6.82 -2.87 -26.86
N GLY A 51 5.90 -1.89 -26.78
CA GLY A 51 5.45 -1.10 -27.93
C GLY A 51 6.58 -0.26 -28.54
N PHE A 52 7.46 0.31 -27.72
CA PHE A 52 8.61 1.08 -28.18
C PHE A 52 9.61 0.19 -28.93
N HIS A 53 9.95 -0.98 -28.41
CA HIS A 53 10.82 -1.94 -29.09
C HIS A 53 10.20 -2.48 -30.39
N ALA A 54 8.88 -2.68 -30.42
CA ALA A 54 8.18 -3.12 -31.63
C ALA A 54 8.16 -2.03 -32.73
N ALA A 55 7.97 -0.76 -32.35
CA ALA A 55 7.92 0.37 -33.27
C ALA A 55 9.31 0.77 -33.77
N ILE A 56 10.35 0.63 -32.97
CA ILE A 56 11.73 1.04 -33.25
C ILE A 56 12.67 -0.13 -32.89
N PRO A 57 12.87 -1.12 -33.79
CA PRO A 57 13.73 -2.27 -33.50
C PRO A 57 15.15 -1.92 -33.07
N ALA A 58 15.71 -0.81 -33.59
CA ALA A 58 17.01 -0.29 -33.18
C ALA A 58 17.04 0.15 -31.71
N ALA A 59 15.91 0.45 -31.13
CA ALA A 59 15.83 0.83 -29.72
C ALA A 59 16.00 -0.37 -28.76
N ALA A 60 15.92 -1.61 -29.24
CA ALA A 60 16.21 -2.80 -28.43
C ALA A 60 17.68 -2.85 -27.93
N SER A 61 18.59 -2.09 -28.59
CA SER A 61 19.98 -1.92 -28.14
C SER A 61 20.16 -0.86 -27.05
N LEU A 62 19.12 -0.05 -26.74
CA LEU A 62 19.18 0.94 -25.67
C LEU A 62 19.04 0.25 -24.30
N PRO A 63 19.73 0.74 -23.27
CA PRO A 63 19.62 0.19 -21.91
C PRO A 63 18.31 0.64 -21.24
N LEU A 64 17.19 0.40 -21.91
CA LEU A 64 15.85 0.68 -21.39
C LEU A 64 15.24 -0.62 -20.89
N ASP A 65 14.89 -0.62 -19.63
CA ASP A 65 14.21 -1.71 -18.94
C ASP A 65 12.93 -1.25 -18.23
N ASN A 66 12.21 -2.18 -17.63
CA ASN A 66 10.97 -1.88 -16.93
C ASN A 66 11.17 -0.88 -15.77
N GLY A 67 12.29 -0.97 -15.05
CA GLY A 67 12.61 -0.06 -13.94
C GLY A 67 12.86 1.37 -14.44
N THR A 68 13.64 1.52 -15.50
CA THR A 68 13.93 2.82 -16.12
C THR A 68 12.64 3.48 -16.64
N VAL A 69 11.81 2.74 -17.37
CA VAL A 69 10.55 3.28 -17.91
C VAL A 69 9.58 3.61 -16.78
N TYR A 70 9.50 2.77 -15.76
CA TYR A 70 8.70 3.04 -14.56
C TYR A 70 9.13 4.32 -13.86
N PHE A 71 10.44 4.54 -13.69
CA PHE A 71 10.98 5.77 -13.12
C PHE A 71 10.58 7.00 -13.93
N LEU A 72 10.78 6.95 -15.26
CA LEU A 72 10.45 8.05 -16.16
C LEU A 72 8.97 8.42 -16.14
N LEU A 73 8.07 7.41 -16.07
CA LEU A 73 6.63 7.63 -15.96
C LEU A 73 6.23 8.29 -14.63
N ASN A 74 7.00 8.06 -13.58
CA ASN A 74 6.75 8.66 -12.28
C ASN A 74 7.23 10.10 -12.15
N LEU A 75 8.22 10.56 -12.93
CA LEU A 75 8.77 11.91 -12.83
C LEU A 75 7.71 13.02 -12.88
N PRO A 76 6.78 13.07 -13.87
CA PRO A 76 5.75 14.09 -13.90
C PRO A 76 4.83 14.04 -12.68
N LEU A 77 4.51 12.84 -12.17
CA LEU A 77 3.67 12.65 -11.00
C LEU A 77 4.35 13.13 -9.71
N LEU A 78 5.66 12.90 -9.58
CA LEU A 78 6.45 13.41 -8.46
C LEU A 78 6.49 14.95 -8.44
N ILE A 79 6.62 15.58 -9.61
CA ILE A 79 6.58 17.05 -9.73
C ILE A 79 5.20 17.60 -9.33
N LEU A 80 4.12 16.98 -9.79
CA LEU A 80 2.76 17.36 -9.42
C LEU A 80 2.47 17.10 -7.94
N GLY A 81 2.92 15.96 -7.42
CA GLY A 81 2.77 15.56 -6.03
C GLY A 81 3.49 16.50 -5.07
N TYR A 82 4.66 17.02 -5.44
CA TYR A 82 5.40 18.00 -4.64
C TYR A 82 4.57 19.24 -4.33
N ARG A 83 3.84 19.76 -5.32
CA ARG A 83 2.96 20.93 -5.15
C ARG A 83 1.72 20.63 -4.30
N ALA A 84 1.33 19.37 -4.18
CA ALA A 84 0.08 18.98 -3.55
C ALA A 84 0.22 18.49 -2.10
N PHE A 85 1.29 17.76 -1.75
CA PHE A 85 1.37 16.99 -0.49
C PHE A 85 2.53 17.40 0.42
N GLY A 86 3.39 18.31 -0.03
CA GLY A 86 4.52 18.81 0.74
C GLY A 86 5.77 17.91 0.70
N LEU A 87 6.86 18.48 1.24
CA LEU A 87 8.20 17.93 1.10
C LEU A 87 8.42 16.56 1.78
N PRO A 88 7.93 16.28 3.02
CA PRO A 88 8.21 15.01 3.68
C PRO A 88 7.64 13.79 2.95
N PHE A 89 6.41 13.90 2.44
CA PHE A 89 5.78 12.84 1.65
C PHE A 89 6.52 12.59 0.34
N ILE A 90 6.88 13.66 -0.36
CA ILE A 90 7.55 13.56 -1.66
C ILE A 90 8.95 12.99 -1.54
N ILE A 91 9.73 13.34 -0.53
CA ILE A 91 11.07 12.75 -0.34
C ILE A 91 10.97 11.24 -0.16
N LYS A 92 10.05 10.75 0.67
CA LYS A 92 9.83 9.31 0.87
C LYS A 92 9.36 8.64 -0.42
N THR A 93 8.48 9.28 -1.17
CA THR A 93 7.97 8.76 -2.44
C THR A 93 9.05 8.72 -3.52
N ILE A 94 9.88 9.76 -3.66
CA ILE A 94 11.03 9.76 -4.58
C ILE A 94 11.98 8.60 -4.23
N LEU A 95 12.23 8.40 -2.93
CA LEU A 95 13.08 7.31 -2.48
C LEU A 95 12.45 5.94 -2.80
N CYS A 96 11.15 5.77 -2.54
CA CYS A 96 10.43 4.53 -2.89
C CYS A 96 10.53 4.24 -4.39
N VAL A 97 10.15 5.21 -5.23
CA VAL A 97 10.17 5.06 -6.70
C VAL A 97 11.59 4.79 -7.20
N GLY A 98 12.59 5.53 -6.69
CA GLY A 98 13.99 5.35 -7.08
C GLY A 98 14.55 3.97 -6.71
N VAL A 99 14.30 3.53 -5.47
CA VAL A 99 14.76 2.21 -4.99
C VAL A 99 14.03 1.08 -5.72
N TYR A 100 12.74 1.25 -5.94
CA TYR A 100 11.93 0.30 -6.73
C TYR A 100 12.48 0.13 -8.15
N SER A 101 12.66 1.27 -8.84
CA SER A 101 13.22 1.29 -10.20
C SER A 101 14.61 0.68 -10.26
N PHE A 102 15.46 1.01 -9.28
CA PHE A 102 16.81 0.45 -9.18
C PHE A 102 16.79 -1.08 -9.07
N PHE A 103 15.98 -1.65 -8.18
CA PHE A 103 15.93 -3.10 -8.04
C PHE A 103 15.26 -3.81 -9.22
N LEU A 104 14.26 -3.19 -9.86
CA LEU A 104 13.66 -3.72 -11.09
C LEU A 104 14.68 -3.81 -12.24
N SER A 105 15.63 -2.86 -12.30
CA SER A 105 16.70 -2.86 -13.31
C SER A 105 17.89 -3.75 -12.90
N ALA A 106 18.23 -3.82 -11.60
CA ALA A 106 19.43 -4.48 -11.11
C ALA A 106 19.27 -5.99 -10.94
N ILE A 107 18.06 -6.48 -10.62
CA ILE A 107 17.82 -7.91 -10.44
C ILE A 107 17.67 -8.57 -11.83
N PRO A 108 18.53 -9.55 -12.17
CA PRO A 108 18.48 -10.20 -13.46
C PRO A 108 17.17 -10.98 -13.66
N ILE A 109 16.69 -11.00 -14.90
CA ILE A 109 15.53 -11.77 -15.32
C ILE A 109 16.04 -13.10 -15.87
N PRO A 110 15.64 -14.26 -15.32
CA PRO A 110 16.02 -15.56 -15.86
C PRO A 110 15.47 -15.76 -17.28
N ASP A 111 16.26 -16.40 -18.13
CA ASP A 111 15.83 -16.76 -19.50
C ASP A 111 14.74 -17.84 -19.51
N VAL A 112 14.66 -18.62 -18.43
CA VAL A 112 13.66 -19.69 -18.25
C VAL A 112 12.97 -19.52 -16.89
N PRO A 113 11.64 -19.63 -16.83
CA PRO A 113 10.92 -19.59 -15.57
C PRO A 113 11.43 -20.63 -14.56
N TYR A 114 11.59 -20.24 -13.29
CA TYR A 114 11.97 -21.19 -12.22
C TYR A 114 10.90 -22.23 -11.94
N LEU A 115 9.64 -21.89 -12.18
CA LEU A 115 8.51 -22.79 -12.02
C LEU A 115 7.95 -23.09 -13.42
N PRO A 116 7.81 -24.37 -13.79
CA PRO A 116 7.40 -24.75 -15.14
C PRO A 116 5.93 -24.40 -15.44
N GLU A 117 5.12 -24.24 -14.38
CA GLU A 117 3.72 -23.93 -14.51
C GLU A 117 3.46 -22.44 -14.25
N GLU A 118 2.84 -21.75 -15.20
CA GLU A 118 2.51 -20.31 -15.10
C GLU A 118 1.63 -19.99 -13.89
N VAL A 119 0.70 -20.88 -13.53
CA VAL A 119 -0.13 -20.74 -12.32
C VAL A 119 0.73 -20.69 -11.05
N ALA A 120 1.74 -21.56 -10.94
CA ALA A 120 2.65 -21.59 -9.80
C ALA A 120 3.49 -20.31 -9.74
N SER A 121 3.95 -19.80 -10.89
CA SER A 121 4.66 -18.52 -11.01
C SER A 121 3.77 -17.35 -10.61
N CYS A 122 2.49 -17.32 -11.02
CA CYS A 122 1.53 -16.30 -10.61
C CYS A 122 1.30 -16.29 -9.09
N ILE A 123 1.17 -17.48 -8.47
CA ILE A 123 0.97 -17.60 -7.02
C ILE A 123 2.22 -17.13 -6.28
N ALA A 124 3.39 -17.66 -6.63
CA ALA A 124 4.66 -17.32 -5.98
C ALA A 124 4.97 -15.81 -6.15
N GLY A 125 4.93 -15.33 -7.40
CA GLY A 125 5.17 -13.93 -7.72
C GLY A 125 4.15 -13.01 -7.06
N GLY A 126 2.85 -13.35 -7.10
CA GLY A 126 1.78 -12.57 -6.49
C GLY A 126 1.95 -12.43 -4.98
N VAL A 127 2.26 -13.53 -4.29
CA VAL A 127 2.53 -13.51 -2.84
C VAL A 127 3.77 -12.69 -2.51
N ILE A 128 4.89 -12.94 -3.18
CA ILE A 128 6.16 -12.26 -2.90
C ILE A 128 6.04 -10.77 -3.23
N CYS A 129 5.46 -10.41 -4.38
CA CYS A 129 5.24 -9.01 -4.77
C CYS A 129 4.28 -8.32 -3.80
N GLY A 130 3.18 -8.98 -3.39
CA GLY A 130 2.22 -8.43 -2.43
C GLY A 130 2.85 -8.16 -1.07
N ILE A 131 3.71 -9.05 -0.57
CA ILE A 131 4.49 -8.87 0.66
C ILE A 131 5.43 -7.67 0.50
N GLY A 132 6.20 -7.61 -0.59
CA GLY A 132 7.15 -6.54 -0.84
C GLY A 132 6.50 -5.17 -0.90
N ALA A 133 5.43 -5.03 -1.67
CA ALA A 133 4.67 -3.79 -1.77
C ALA A 133 4.03 -3.40 -0.44
N GLY A 134 3.44 -4.35 0.29
CA GLY A 134 2.86 -4.11 1.61
C GLY A 134 3.87 -3.57 2.61
N ILE A 135 5.08 -4.15 2.65
CA ILE A 135 6.19 -3.67 3.49
C ILE A 135 6.61 -2.25 3.08
N THR A 136 6.71 -1.97 1.77
CA THR A 136 7.06 -0.62 1.28
C THR A 136 6.06 0.43 1.75
N LEU A 137 4.77 0.12 1.72
CA LEU A 137 3.71 1.04 2.17
C LEU A 137 3.75 1.35 3.67
N LEU A 138 4.33 0.46 4.51
CA LEU A 138 4.55 0.74 5.94
C LEU A 138 5.52 1.92 6.18
N SER A 139 6.28 2.33 5.17
CA SER A 139 7.16 3.51 5.24
C SER A 139 6.40 4.84 5.28
N LYS A 140 5.09 4.84 5.04
CA LYS A 140 4.25 6.05 4.86
C LYS A 140 4.70 6.90 3.65
N GLY A 141 5.36 6.27 2.69
CA GLY A 141 5.61 6.79 1.36
C GLY A 141 4.63 6.19 0.36
N SER A 142 4.74 6.57 -0.90
CA SER A 142 3.98 5.97 -2.00
C SER A 142 4.92 5.19 -2.91
N GLY A 143 4.47 4.05 -3.42
CA GLY A 143 5.14 3.34 -4.51
C GLY A 143 5.17 4.13 -5.82
N GLY A 144 4.50 5.27 -5.89
CA GLY A 144 4.39 6.09 -7.10
C GLY A 144 3.14 5.79 -7.92
N GLY A 145 3.21 6.15 -9.20
CA GLY A 145 2.21 5.79 -10.19
C GLY A 145 0.79 6.19 -9.83
N GLU A 146 -0.09 5.20 -9.87
CA GLU A 146 -1.52 5.40 -9.64
C GLU A 146 -1.88 5.85 -8.22
N GLU A 147 -1.03 5.59 -7.22
CA GLU A 147 -1.26 6.07 -5.87
C GLU A 147 -1.12 7.59 -5.80
N ILE A 148 -0.04 8.17 -6.36
CA ILE A 148 0.13 9.63 -6.42
C ILE A 148 -0.98 10.25 -7.25
N LEU A 149 -1.27 9.67 -8.42
CA LEU A 149 -2.33 10.18 -9.29
C LEU A 149 -3.69 10.10 -8.62
N GLY A 150 -3.98 9.00 -7.93
CA GLY A 150 -5.21 8.81 -7.16
C GLY A 150 -5.37 9.83 -6.04
N LEU A 151 -4.30 10.08 -5.26
CA LEU A 151 -4.29 11.10 -4.21
C LEU A 151 -4.52 12.51 -4.78
N LEU A 152 -3.91 12.84 -5.93
CA LEU A 152 -4.10 14.12 -6.63
C LEU A 152 -5.56 14.29 -7.08
N LEU A 153 -6.15 13.22 -7.66
CA LEU A 153 -7.54 13.24 -8.10
C LEU A 153 -8.51 13.33 -6.93
N MET A 154 -8.25 12.63 -5.82
CA MET A 154 -9.07 12.72 -4.60
C MET A 154 -9.05 14.14 -4.00
N LYS A 155 -7.92 14.83 -4.07
CA LYS A 155 -7.81 16.22 -3.61
C LYS A 155 -8.67 17.17 -4.44
N LYS A 156 -8.83 16.88 -5.74
CA LYS A 156 -9.62 17.69 -6.67
C LYS A 156 -11.10 17.26 -6.72
N TYR A 157 -11.37 15.97 -6.64
CA TYR A 157 -12.69 15.36 -6.79
C TYR A 157 -13.01 14.46 -5.60
N HIS A 158 -13.83 14.92 -4.66
CA HIS A 158 -14.14 14.22 -3.41
C HIS A 158 -14.83 12.86 -3.57
N SER A 159 -15.49 12.60 -4.69
CA SER A 159 -16.13 11.31 -5.01
C SER A 159 -15.20 10.29 -5.67
N PHE A 160 -13.95 10.68 -5.93
CA PHE A 160 -12.95 9.80 -6.56
C PHE A 160 -12.27 8.92 -5.52
N SER A 161 -11.81 7.73 -5.93
CA SER A 161 -11.02 6.84 -5.08
C SER A 161 -9.86 6.23 -5.85
N ILE A 162 -8.77 5.92 -5.15
CA ILE A 162 -7.59 5.25 -5.73
C ILE A 162 -8.01 3.94 -6.37
N GLY A 163 -8.90 3.15 -5.73
CA GLY A 163 -9.40 1.90 -6.28
C GLY A 163 -10.16 2.04 -7.61
N LYS A 164 -10.91 3.14 -7.80
CA LYS A 164 -11.55 3.42 -9.11
C LYS A 164 -10.51 3.66 -10.20
N LEU A 165 -9.44 4.40 -9.86
CA LEU A 165 -8.33 4.63 -10.80
C LEU A 165 -7.62 3.33 -11.14
N ALA A 166 -7.26 2.53 -10.11
CA ALA A 166 -6.61 1.24 -10.29
C ALA A 166 -7.45 0.29 -11.18
N ASN A 167 -8.75 0.21 -10.94
CA ASN A 167 -9.65 -0.58 -11.78
C ASN A 167 -9.67 -0.09 -13.24
N PHE A 168 -9.71 1.22 -13.45
CA PHE A 168 -9.69 1.80 -14.80
C PHE A 168 -8.36 1.51 -15.50
N THR A 169 -7.23 1.75 -14.83
CA THR A 169 -5.89 1.49 -15.36
C THR A 169 -5.71 0.00 -15.67
N ASN A 170 -6.11 -0.88 -14.77
CA ASN A 170 -6.02 -2.32 -14.96
C ASN A 170 -6.90 -2.81 -16.12
N THR A 171 -8.12 -2.29 -16.25
CA THR A 171 -9.01 -2.62 -17.38
C THR A 171 -8.36 -2.22 -18.70
N PHE A 172 -7.72 -1.05 -18.76
CA PHE A 172 -7.01 -0.60 -19.96
C PHE A 172 -5.80 -1.49 -20.26
N ILE A 173 -4.97 -1.81 -19.26
CA ILE A 173 -3.76 -2.63 -19.42
C ILE A 173 -4.14 -4.03 -19.90
N PHE A 174 -5.07 -4.71 -19.21
CA PHE A 174 -5.45 -6.08 -19.58
C PHE A 174 -6.26 -6.13 -20.87
N GLY A 175 -7.04 -5.07 -21.19
CA GLY A 175 -7.65 -4.94 -22.51
C GLY A 175 -6.61 -4.79 -23.63
N ALA A 176 -5.55 -4.03 -23.39
CA ALA A 176 -4.42 -3.95 -24.31
C ALA A 176 -3.65 -5.27 -24.40
N CYS A 177 -3.45 -5.98 -23.29
CA CYS A 177 -2.82 -7.30 -23.31
C CYS A 177 -3.65 -8.30 -24.14
N LEU A 178 -4.96 -8.31 -24.02
CA LEU A 178 -5.84 -9.19 -24.79
C LEU A 178 -5.81 -8.89 -26.29
N TYR A 179 -5.61 -7.62 -26.66
CA TYR A 179 -5.53 -7.20 -28.06
C TYR A 179 -4.14 -7.45 -28.68
N LEU A 180 -3.07 -7.23 -27.91
CA LEU A 180 -1.68 -7.29 -28.40
C LEU A 180 -1.06 -8.69 -28.28
N PHE A 181 -1.53 -9.50 -27.36
CA PHE A 181 -1.00 -10.82 -27.05
C PHE A 181 -2.12 -11.88 -27.15
N ASP A 182 -2.07 -12.88 -26.28
CA ASP A 182 -3.05 -13.96 -26.25
C ASP A 182 -3.93 -13.93 -24.99
N LEU A 183 -4.99 -14.75 -24.99
CA LEU A 183 -5.91 -14.88 -23.86
C LEU A 183 -5.21 -15.45 -22.64
N SER A 184 -4.25 -16.39 -22.82
CA SER A 184 -3.53 -17.05 -21.72
C SER A 184 -2.72 -16.04 -20.91
N THR A 185 -1.86 -15.26 -21.60
CA THR A 185 -1.07 -14.17 -21.01
C THR A 185 -1.95 -13.18 -20.22
N THR A 186 -3.10 -12.82 -20.80
CA THR A 186 -4.01 -11.88 -20.14
C THR A 186 -4.63 -12.47 -18.87
N VAL A 187 -5.13 -13.70 -18.94
CA VAL A 187 -5.79 -14.39 -17.79
C VAL A 187 -4.78 -14.59 -16.65
N TYR A 188 -3.57 -15.06 -16.94
CA TYR A 188 -2.55 -15.26 -15.91
C TYR A 188 -2.05 -13.93 -15.33
N SER A 189 -1.95 -12.87 -16.11
CA SER A 189 -1.61 -11.53 -15.64
C SER A 189 -2.67 -10.97 -14.69
N ILE A 190 -3.95 -11.18 -14.99
CA ILE A 190 -5.05 -10.85 -14.08
C ILE A 190 -4.97 -11.70 -12.81
N PHE A 191 -4.73 -13.01 -12.93
CA PHE A 191 -4.62 -13.92 -11.79
C PHE A 191 -3.48 -13.53 -10.85
N PHE A 192 -2.29 -13.24 -11.39
CA PHE A 192 -1.18 -12.68 -10.64
C PHE A 192 -1.59 -11.40 -9.89
N THR A 193 -2.22 -10.47 -10.60
CA THR A 193 -2.60 -9.16 -10.06
C THR A 193 -3.63 -9.29 -8.93
N VAL A 194 -4.58 -10.21 -9.05
CA VAL A 194 -5.57 -10.50 -7.98
C VAL A 194 -4.86 -11.02 -6.72
N ILE A 195 -3.95 -12.00 -6.86
CA ILE A 195 -3.19 -12.54 -5.73
C ILE A 195 -2.35 -11.45 -5.08
N TYR A 196 -1.66 -10.65 -5.89
CA TYR A 196 -0.87 -9.51 -5.45
C TYR A 196 -1.69 -8.57 -4.57
N PHE A 197 -2.85 -8.11 -5.03
CA PHE A 197 -3.69 -7.19 -4.25
C PHE A 197 -4.26 -7.83 -2.99
N VAL A 198 -4.66 -9.09 -3.02
CA VAL A 198 -5.16 -9.81 -1.83
C VAL A 198 -4.09 -9.86 -0.73
N VAL A 199 -2.84 -10.14 -1.10
CA VAL A 199 -1.72 -10.18 -0.13
C VAL A 199 -1.34 -8.78 0.32
N LEU A 200 -1.26 -7.80 -0.60
CA LEU A 200 -0.98 -6.40 -0.29
C LEU A 200 -1.96 -5.85 0.74
N ASP A 201 -3.26 -6.06 0.55
CA ASP A 201 -4.30 -5.55 1.44
C ASP A 201 -4.21 -6.17 2.85
N ARG A 202 -3.71 -7.40 2.96
CA ARG A 202 -3.50 -8.05 4.26
C ARG A 202 -2.36 -7.42 5.07
N ILE A 203 -1.37 -6.87 4.40
CA ILE A 203 -0.18 -6.27 5.03
C ILE A 203 -0.38 -4.77 5.25
N HIS A 204 -1.08 -4.10 4.35
CA HIS A 204 -1.31 -2.66 4.39
C HIS A 204 -2.43 -2.29 5.38
N LEU A 205 -2.09 -2.28 6.67
CA LEU A 205 -3.04 -2.03 7.77
C LEU A 205 -3.49 -0.56 7.90
N GLN A 206 -2.85 0.39 7.23
CA GLN A 206 -3.04 1.84 7.46
C GLN A 206 -4.41 2.39 7.03
N ASN A 207 -5.09 1.74 6.07
CA ASN A 207 -6.38 2.21 5.56
C ASN A 207 -7.59 1.55 6.24
N ILE A 208 -7.39 0.56 7.09
CA ILE A 208 -8.47 -0.09 7.81
C ILE A 208 -8.83 0.78 9.01
N THR A 209 -10.00 1.40 8.95
CA THR A 209 -10.60 2.09 10.09
C THR A 209 -11.48 1.13 10.86
N MET A 210 -11.42 1.23 12.17
CA MET A 210 -12.21 0.40 13.08
C MET A 210 -12.84 1.24 14.17
N THR A 211 -13.95 0.77 14.67
CA THR A 211 -14.56 1.30 15.88
C THR A 211 -14.08 0.50 17.08
N MET A 212 -13.67 1.20 18.12
CA MET A 212 -13.38 0.61 19.43
C MET A 212 -14.44 1.08 20.42
N LEU A 213 -15.16 0.14 21.02
CA LEU A 213 -16.03 0.38 22.16
C LEU A 213 -15.31 -0.16 23.41
N ILE A 214 -14.97 0.75 24.30
CA ILE A 214 -14.15 0.47 25.49
C ILE A 214 -15.03 0.62 26.72
N ILE A 215 -15.14 -0.42 27.53
CA ILE A 215 -15.93 -0.44 28.76
C ILE A 215 -14.96 -0.60 29.93
N THR A 216 -14.97 0.35 30.87
CA THR A 216 -14.01 0.42 31.97
C THR A 216 -14.64 1.03 33.20
N LYS A 217 -14.07 0.72 34.35
CA LYS A 217 -14.41 1.37 35.65
C LYS A 217 -13.41 2.49 35.99
N LYS A 218 -12.33 2.64 35.22
CA LYS A 218 -11.27 3.62 35.47
C LYS A 218 -11.55 4.94 34.77
N ASP A 219 -11.31 6.02 35.46
CA ASP A 219 -11.36 7.39 34.92
C ASP A 219 -10.13 7.71 34.07
N GLY A 220 -10.27 8.69 33.19
CA GLY A 220 -9.17 9.27 32.40
C GLY A 220 -8.70 8.41 31.23
N MET A 221 -9.48 7.42 30.77
CA MET A 221 -9.18 6.64 29.58
C MET A 221 -9.31 7.48 28.32
N GLU A 222 -10.23 8.44 28.29
CA GLU A 222 -10.40 9.41 27.20
C GLU A 222 -9.12 10.23 26.98
N GLN A 223 -8.47 10.67 28.08
CA GLN A 223 -7.21 11.41 27.96
C GLN A 223 -6.09 10.54 27.40
N LEU A 224 -6.02 9.27 27.82
CA LEU A 224 -5.05 8.30 27.30
C LEU A 224 -5.20 8.11 25.78
N ILE A 225 -6.44 7.99 25.30
CA ILE A 225 -6.74 7.87 23.85
C ILE A 225 -6.26 9.12 23.12
N PHE A 226 -6.58 10.30 23.65
CA PHE A 226 -6.18 11.56 23.03
C PHE A 226 -4.65 11.72 22.99
N ASP A 227 -3.97 11.43 24.11
CA ASP A 227 -2.52 11.62 24.22
C ASP A 227 -1.72 10.68 23.30
N LEU A 228 -2.20 9.44 23.13
CA LEU A 228 -1.49 8.43 22.34
C LEU A 228 -1.76 8.53 20.83
N VAL A 229 -3.02 8.73 20.45
CA VAL A 229 -3.42 8.66 19.03
C VAL A 229 -4.08 9.93 18.53
N HIS A 230 -4.28 10.93 19.39
CA HIS A 230 -4.93 12.22 19.10
C HIS A 230 -6.28 12.04 18.37
N ARG A 231 -7.06 11.05 18.80
CA ARG A 231 -8.41 10.80 18.31
C ARG A 231 -9.42 11.23 19.37
N GLY A 232 -10.53 11.80 18.90
CA GLY A 232 -11.66 12.08 19.76
C GLY A 232 -12.34 10.77 20.19
N CYS A 233 -12.96 10.80 21.37
CA CYS A 233 -13.84 9.74 21.81
C CYS A 233 -15.13 10.32 22.39
N THR A 234 -16.19 9.53 22.34
CA THR A 234 -17.47 9.86 22.98
C THR A 234 -17.60 9.01 24.25
N THR A 235 -17.81 9.68 25.39
CA THR A 235 -17.98 9.00 26.69
C THR A 235 -19.46 8.93 27.03
N MET A 236 -19.91 7.76 27.47
CA MET A 236 -21.26 7.49 27.98
C MET A 236 -21.15 6.81 29.32
N GLY A 237 -22.05 7.15 30.25
CA GLY A 237 -22.18 6.43 31.51
C GLY A 237 -23.04 5.19 31.36
N GLY A 238 -22.62 4.07 31.97
CA GLY A 238 -23.38 2.83 32.01
C GLY A 238 -23.44 2.25 33.40
N ILE A 239 -24.30 1.25 33.60
CA ILE A 239 -24.37 0.46 34.83
C ILE A 239 -24.27 -1.00 34.42
N GLY A 240 -23.34 -1.74 35.02
CA GLY A 240 -23.22 -3.17 34.81
C GLY A 240 -24.46 -3.89 35.32
N ALA A 241 -25.24 -4.52 34.44
CA ALA A 241 -26.52 -5.14 34.80
C ALA A 241 -26.39 -6.24 35.87
N TYR A 242 -25.26 -6.94 35.89
CA TYR A 242 -24.99 -8.02 36.83
C TYR A 242 -24.40 -7.50 38.15
N THR A 243 -23.45 -6.55 38.07
CA THR A 243 -22.72 -6.06 39.24
C THR A 243 -23.39 -4.86 39.91
N GLY A 244 -24.28 -4.12 39.23
CA GLY A 244 -24.83 -2.84 39.66
C GLY A 244 -23.84 -1.68 39.71
N GLU A 245 -22.58 -1.90 39.25
CA GLU A 245 -21.51 -0.90 39.31
C GLU A 245 -21.57 0.06 38.13
N LYS A 246 -21.14 1.30 38.37
CA LYS A 246 -21.01 2.31 37.34
C LYS A 246 -19.81 1.98 36.45
N VAL A 247 -19.98 2.11 35.14
CA VAL A 247 -18.94 1.93 34.12
C VAL A 247 -18.93 3.12 33.18
N HIS A 248 -17.75 3.42 32.61
CA HIS A 248 -17.57 4.35 31.52
C HIS A 248 -17.55 3.54 30.22
N VAL A 249 -18.33 3.97 29.23
CA VAL A 249 -18.37 3.39 27.89
C VAL A 249 -17.83 4.46 26.95
N LEU A 250 -16.66 4.18 26.34
CA LEU A 250 -16.00 5.08 25.41
C LEU A 250 -16.10 4.52 24.00
N LEU A 251 -16.56 5.34 23.08
CA LEU A 251 -16.62 5.04 21.65
C LEU A 251 -15.60 5.88 20.92
N THR A 252 -14.66 5.26 20.24
CA THR A 252 -13.67 5.95 19.41
C THR A 252 -13.51 5.25 18.07
N VAL A 253 -13.09 6.03 17.07
CA VAL A 253 -12.78 5.53 15.73
C VAL A 253 -11.31 5.75 15.47
N VAL A 254 -10.60 4.68 15.16
CA VAL A 254 -9.15 4.66 15.01
C VAL A 254 -8.77 3.87 13.75
N SER A 255 -7.52 4.02 13.29
CA SER A 255 -6.95 3.08 12.34
C SER A 255 -6.52 1.79 13.04
N LYS A 256 -6.35 0.72 12.28
CA LYS A 256 -5.85 -0.55 12.83
C LYS A 256 -4.46 -0.41 13.48
N GLU A 257 -3.60 0.44 12.92
CA GLU A 257 -2.29 0.80 13.48
C GLU A 257 -2.43 1.52 14.85
N GLU A 258 -3.36 2.48 14.94
CA GLU A 258 -3.65 3.21 16.18
C GLU A 258 -4.24 2.27 17.25
N ALA A 259 -5.11 1.33 16.87
CA ALA A 259 -5.66 0.32 17.77
C ALA A 259 -4.58 -0.61 18.34
N MET A 260 -3.60 -1.01 17.54
CA MET A 260 -2.45 -1.81 18.01
C MET A 260 -1.62 -1.07 19.09
N THR A 261 -1.57 0.25 19.05
CA THR A 261 -0.90 1.08 20.06
C THR A 261 -1.79 1.26 21.30
N LEU A 262 -3.10 1.42 21.10
CA LEU A 262 -4.04 1.65 22.19
C LEU A 262 -4.29 0.42 23.06
N ARG A 263 -4.45 -0.77 22.48
CA ARG A 263 -4.76 -2.00 23.23
C ARG A 263 -3.85 -2.24 24.44
N PRO A 264 -2.51 -2.31 24.27
CA PRO A 264 -1.62 -2.56 25.39
C PRO A 264 -1.66 -1.44 26.43
N ALA A 265 -1.84 -0.18 26.01
CA ALA A 265 -1.90 0.97 26.90
C ALA A 265 -3.19 0.98 27.72
N LEU A 266 -4.33 0.66 27.11
CA LEU A 266 -5.62 0.54 27.80
C LEU A 266 -5.59 -0.61 28.82
N SER A 267 -5.09 -1.78 28.41
CA SER A 267 -4.95 -2.94 29.31
C SER A 267 -3.96 -2.71 30.45
N ALA A 268 -2.89 -1.95 30.21
CA ALA A 268 -1.94 -1.58 31.27
C ALA A 268 -2.55 -0.63 32.32
N LYS A 269 -3.46 0.28 31.90
CA LYS A 269 -4.14 1.22 32.78
C LYS A 269 -5.31 0.57 33.53
N ASP A 270 -6.03 -0.31 32.87
CA ASP A 270 -7.11 -1.11 33.44
C ASP A 270 -7.00 -2.57 32.96
N PRO A 271 -6.48 -3.50 33.80
CA PRO A 271 -6.40 -4.92 33.43
C PRO A 271 -7.76 -5.58 33.16
N ASP A 272 -8.84 -5.03 33.71
CA ASP A 272 -10.22 -5.53 33.57
C ASP A 272 -10.99 -4.81 32.43
N VAL A 273 -10.32 -3.99 31.62
CA VAL A 273 -10.93 -3.28 30.51
C VAL A 273 -11.54 -4.26 29.50
N PHE A 274 -12.77 -3.99 29.09
CA PHE A 274 -13.44 -4.76 28.04
C PHE A 274 -13.48 -3.94 26.75
N ILE A 275 -12.89 -4.48 25.67
CA ILE A 275 -12.74 -3.78 24.41
C ILE A 275 -13.46 -4.61 23.32
N ILE A 276 -14.40 -3.98 22.64
CA ILE A 276 -15.04 -4.51 21.44
C ILE A 276 -14.48 -3.75 20.24
N GLU A 277 -14.03 -4.48 19.23
CA GLU A 277 -13.47 -3.94 17.99
C GLU A 277 -14.30 -4.39 16.79
N ASP A 278 -14.65 -3.42 15.95
CA ASP A 278 -15.38 -3.68 14.70
C ASP A 278 -14.63 -3.05 13.52
N GLU A 279 -14.14 -3.88 12.60
CA GLU A 279 -13.45 -3.48 11.38
C GLU A 279 -14.42 -3.19 10.23
N SER A 280 -15.71 -3.53 10.35
CA SER A 280 -16.71 -3.44 9.28
C SER A 280 -17.37 -2.06 9.18
N VAL A 281 -16.79 -1.01 9.75
CA VAL A 281 -17.44 0.29 9.92
C VAL A 281 -17.23 1.21 8.72
N SER A 282 -18.31 1.68 8.11
CA SER A 282 -18.28 2.77 7.14
C SER A 282 -18.47 4.12 7.82
N ILE A 283 -17.44 4.96 7.80
CA ILE A 283 -17.45 6.26 8.44
C ILE A 283 -17.71 7.34 7.39
N ARG A 284 -18.71 8.18 7.67
CA ARG A 284 -19.02 9.38 6.88
C ARG A 284 -18.98 10.60 7.80
N GLY A 285 -18.38 11.69 7.34
CA GLY A 285 -18.30 12.94 8.09
C GLY A 285 -16.86 13.39 8.35
N ASN A 286 -16.65 14.10 9.46
CA ASN A 286 -15.39 14.78 9.78
C ASN A 286 -14.30 13.83 10.35
N PHE A 287 -14.09 12.69 9.73
CA PHE A 287 -12.99 11.79 10.07
C PHE A 287 -11.79 12.06 9.16
N GLN A 288 -10.71 12.57 9.73
CA GLN A 288 -9.46 12.77 8.98
C GLN A 288 -8.64 11.48 8.96
N LYS A 289 -8.50 10.87 7.79
CA LYS A 289 -7.50 9.83 7.56
C LYS A 289 -6.11 10.46 7.66
N ARG A 290 -5.29 9.99 8.56
CA ARG A 290 -3.87 10.39 8.64
C ARG A 290 -3.09 9.47 7.71
N LEU A 291 -2.43 10.06 6.72
CA LEU A 291 -1.51 9.39 5.79
C LEU A 291 -0.14 9.20 6.45
#